data_2e922e18b9fcb4d21a1b88c330ae4e06
#
_entry.id   2e922e18b9fcb4d21a1b88c330ae4e06
#
_cell.length_a   1.000
_cell.length_b   1.000
_cell.length_c   1.000
_cell.angle_alpha   90.00
_cell.angle_beta   90.00
_cell.angle_gamma   90.00
#
_symmetry.space_group_name_H-M   'P 1'
#
loop_
_entity.id
_entity.type
_entity.pdbx_description
1 polymer ?
#
loop_
_entity_poly.entity_id
_entity_poly.type
_entity_poly.pdbx_seq_one_letter_code
_entity_poly.pdbx_strand_id
1 'polypeptide(L)'
;MQPLDPGPARQALPRSGETFVKGMRMAESTKTATLKIGGKEIELPIHSPTVGPDVVDIRKLYAQGGVFTYDPGFTSTASCDSTITYIDGEKGELLHRGYPIDQLAEKSHFLEVCYLLLYGDLPTADQLEDFEARVTNHTMLHEQMVYFYRGFRRDAHPMAIMVGVVGAMSAFYHDSTDINDPWQREVASIRLIAKMPTIAAWAYKYHVGQPFVYPRNDLDYASNFLRMCFSVPAEEYEVNPILARAMDRIFTLHADHEQNASTSTVRLASSSGANPFACIAAGIACLWGPAHGGANQACLEMLREIGSPNRIPEYIEKAKDKEDPFRLMGFGHRVYKNFDPRAKVMKESADEVLDLLGIENNPTLEPAKELERIALEDSYFVEKKLYPNVDFYSGIILDAMGFPTSMFTPIFALARTVGWISQWKEQLSDPAHRIGRPRQLYKGETFRDYVEVENR
;
A
#
# COMPACT_ATOMS: atom_id res chain seq x y z
N MET A 1 -1.51 4.35 43.30
CA MET A 1 -1.45 4.63 41.85
C MET A 1 -2.50 5.69 41.58
N GLN A 2 -2.07 6.92 41.42
CA GLN A 2 -2.95 7.98 40.97
C GLN A 2 -3.20 7.79 39.46
N PRO A 3 -4.42 8.03 38.96
CA PRO A 3 -4.67 8.03 37.52
C PRO A 3 -3.82 9.11 36.88
N LEU A 4 -3.13 8.76 35.81
CA LEU A 4 -2.40 9.70 34.98
C LEU A 4 -3.39 10.78 34.52
N ASP A 5 -3.05 12.03 34.81
CA ASP A 5 -3.72 13.23 34.34
C ASP A 5 -4.00 13.09 32.83
N PRO A 6 -5.25 13.20 32.37
CA PRO A 6 -5.52 13.35 30.96
C PRO A 6 -4.94 14.70 30.53
N GLY A 7 -3.74 14.69 29.96
CA GLY A 7 -3.08 15.87 29.41
C GLY A 7 -4.02 16.73 28.59
N PRO A 8 -3.67 17.98 28.23
CA PRO A 8 -4.53 19.05 27.74
C PRO A 8 -5.18 18.68 26.40
N ALA A 9 -6.26 17.96 26.41
CA ALA A 9 -6.65 17.21 25.26
C ALA A 9 -8.06 17.33 24.79
N ARG A 10 -8.86 18.13 25.23
CA ARG A 10 -10.11 18.42 24.57
C ARG A 10 -10.16 19.89 24.12
N GLN A 11 -9.07 20.38 23.52
CA GLN A 11 -9.21 21.54 22.65
C GLN A 11 -9.96 21.07 21.42
N ALA A 12 -11.13 21.69 21.22
CA ALA A 12 -12.02 21.39 20.12
C ALA A 12 -11.23 21.35 18.81
N LEU A 13 -11.26 20.19 18.13
CA LEU A 13 -10.93 20.16 16.71
C LEU A 13 -11.68 21.31 16.04
N PRO A 14 -11.03 22.09 15.18
CA PRO A 14 -11.76 23.07 14.39
C PRO A 14 -12.91 22.33 13.70
N ARG A 15 -14.12 22.90 13.76
CA ARG A 15 -15.34 22.31 13.16
C ARG A 15 -15.30 22.25 11.63
N SER A 16 -14.13 22.05 11.06
CA SER A 16 -13.92 21.80 9.62
C SER A 16 -14.34 20.39 9.19
N GLY A 17 -14.68 19.49 10.12
CA GLY A 17 -15.14 18.14 9.82
C GLY A 17 -16.58 18.03 9.34
N GLU A 18 -17.39 19.06 9.44
CA GLU A 18 -18.80 19.00 9.01
C GLU A 18 -19.05 19.35 7.54
N THR A 19 -18.02 19.77 6.80
CA THR A 19 -18.23 20.24 5.42
C THR A 19 -17.96 19.16 4.35
N PHE A 20 -17.46 17.99 4.71
CA PHE A 20 -17.04 16.95 3.73
C PHE A 20 -18.01 15.80 3.50
N VAL A 21 -19.16 15.78 4.13
CA VAL A 21 -20.22 14.83 3.77
C VAL A 21 -21.47 15.57 3.31
N LYS A 22 -21.34 16.37 2.26
CA LYS A 22 -22.45 16.45 1.32
C LYS A 22 -22.44 15.11 0.60
N GLY A 23 -23.21 14.15 1.14
CA GLY A 23 -23.43 12.88 0.47
C GLY A 23 -23.71 13.17 -1.00
N MET A 24 -22.81 12.76 -1.87
CA MET A 24 -23.14 12.60 -3.27
C MET A 24 -24.26 11.56 -3.29
N ARG A 25 -25.52 12.04 -3.25
CA ARG A 25 -26.65 11.24 -3.74
C ARG A 25 -26.24 10.91 -5.17
N MET A 26 -25.96 9.62 -5.42
CA MET A 26 -25.84 9.12 -6.77
C MET A 26 -27.06 9.66 -7.51
N ALA A 27 -26.83 10.45 -8.55
CA ALA A 27 -27.91 10.86 -9.44
C ALA A 27 -28.59 9.57 -9.90
N GLU A 28 -29.93 9.50 -9.84
CA GLU A 28 -30.66 8.34 -10.37
C GLU A 28 -30.17 8.12 -11.80
N SER A 29 -29.57 6.95 -12.03
CA SER A 29 -29.01 6.58 -13.32
C SER A 29 -30.16 6.55 -14.34
N THR A 30 -30.07 7.36 -15.37
CA THR A 30 -30.99 7.31 -16.52
C THR A 30 -30.61 6.22 -17.52
N LYS A 31 -29.41 5.62 -17.38
CA LYS A 31 -28.90 4.56 -18.25
C LYS A 31 -29.17 3.19 -17.61
N THR A 32 -29.57 2.22 -18.44
CA THR A 32 -29.74 0.83 -18.02
C THR A 32 -29.05 -0.11 -18.99
N ALA A 33 -28.64 -1.28 -18.49
CA ALA A 33 -28.22 -2.43 -19.27
C ALA A 33 -29.28 -3.51 -19.19
N THR A 34 -29.63 -4.13 -20.30
CA THR A 34 -30.59 -5.23 -20.35
C THR A 34 -29.85 -6.57 -20.38
N LEU A 35 -30.08 -7.42 -19.37
CA LEU A 35 -29.55 -8.77 -19.32
C LEU A 35 -30.66 -9.79 -19.62
N LYS A 36 -30.45 -10.63 -20.65
CA LYS A 36 -31.42 -11.68 -21.03
C LYS A 36 -30.97 -13.03 -20.49
N ILE A 37 -31.79 -13.66 -19.64
CA ILE A 37 -31.50 -14.97 -19.03
C ILE A 37 -32.76 -15.83 -19.02
N GLY A 38 -32.70 -17.00 -19.64
CA GLY A 38 -33.82 -17.98 -19.61
C GLY A 38 -35.15 -17.40 -20.09
N GLY A 39 -35.12 -16.50 -21.07
CA GLY A 39 -36.32 -15.83 -21.61
C GLY A 39 -36.82 -14.65 -20.78
N LYS A 40 -36.15 -14.29 -19.68
CA LYS A 40 -36.42 -13.07 -18.90
C LYS A 40 -35.50 -11.95 -19.30
N GLU A 41 -36.00 -10.74 -19.36
CA GLU A 41 -35.23 -9.51 -19.49
C GLU A 41 -35.16 -8.82 -18.14
N ILE A 42 -33.92 -8.45 -17.74
CA ILE A 42 -33.64 -7.81 -16.47
C ILE A 42 -32.95 -6.48 -16.76
N GLU A 43 -33.53 -5.39 -16.31
CA GLU A 43 -32.96 -4.05 -16.40
C GLU A 43 -32.07 -3.79 -15.17
N LEU A 44 -30.80 -3.47 -15.42
CA LEU A 44 -29.78 -3.19 -14.44
C LEU A 44 -29.33 -1.73 -14.56
N PRO A 45 -29.30 -0.96 -13.47
CA PRO A 45 -28.81 0.42 -13.51
C PRO A 45 -27.34 0.49 -13.95
N ILE A 46 -26.97 1.53 -14.68
CA ILE A 46 -25.61 1.88 -15.01
C ILE A 46 -25.22 3.13 -14.23
N HIS A 47 -24.12 3.06 -13.49
CA HIS A 47 -23.51 4.21 -12.83
C HIS A 47 -22.33 4.71 -13.67
N SER A 48 -22.33 6.03 -13.95
CA SER A 48 -21.22 6.68 -14.63
C SER A 48 -20.32 7.37 -13.60
N PRO A 49 -19.01 7.08 -13.61
CA PRO A 49 -18.06 7.75 -12.72
C PRO A 49 -17.74 9.17 -13.21
N THR A 50 -16.99 9.93 -12.42
CA THR A 50 -16.42 11.23 -12.84
C THR A 50 -15.43 11.03 -13.99
N VAL A 51 -14.61 9.97 -13.89
CA VAL A 51 -13.61 9.55 -14.87
C VAL A 51 -13.58 8.02 -14.91
N GLY A 52 -13.36 7.44 -16.08
CA GLY A 52 -13.25 5.99 -16.27
C GLY A 52 -14.51 5.35 -16.86
N PRO A 53 -14.59 4.02 -16.90
CA PRO A 53 -15.70 3.29 -17.53
C PRO A 53 -16.98 3.29 -16.68
N ASP A 54 -18.12 3.23 -17.34
CA ASP A 54 -19.42 2.98 -16.71
C ASP A 54 -19.43 1.61 -16.00
N VAL A 55 -20.18 1.50 -14.89
CA VAL A 55 -20.37 0.24 -14.17
C VAL A 55 -21.84 -0.17 -14.13
N VAL A 56 -22.10 -1.49 -14.26
CA VAL A 56 -23.45 -2.06 -14.17
C VAL A 56 -23.72 -2.47 -12.73
N ASP A 57 -24.78 -1.94 -12.13
CA ASP A 57 -25.18 -2.31 -10.76
C ASP A 57 -25.89 -3.67 -10.72
N ILE A 58 -25.19 -4.69 -10.24
CA ILE A 58 -25.70 -6.06 -10.18
C ILE A 58 -26.31 -6.42 -8.82
N ARG A 59 -26.44 -5.50 -7.86
CA ARG A 59 -26.93 -5.80 -6.49
C ARG A 59 -28.31 -6.47 -6.45
N LYS A 60 -29.16 -6.19 -7.45
CA LYS A 60 -30.50 -6.79 -7.56
C LYS A 60 -30.58 -8.02 -8.49
N LEU A 61 -29.48 -8.39 -9.13
CA LEU A 61 -29.45 -9.46 -10.15
C LEU A 61 -29.99 -10.79 -9.62
N TYR A 62 -29.54 -11.22 -8.43
CA TYR A 62 -30.01 -12.48 -7.87
C TYR A 62 -31.51 -12.47 -7.54
N ALA A 63 -32.00 -11.38 -6.98
CA ALA A 63 -33.45 -11.28 -6.65
C ALA A 63 -34.35 -11.29 -7.90
N GLN A 64 -33.88 -10.73 -9.01
CA GLN A 64 -34.64 -10.64 -10.25
C GLN A 64 -34.46 -11.84 -11.17
N GLY A 65 -33.22 -12.36 -11.27
CA GLY A 65 -32.81 -13.36 -12.25
C GLY A 65 -32.46 -14.73 -11.68
N GLY A 66 -32.28 -14.84 -10.36
CA GLY A 66 -31.88 -16.11 -9.73
C GLY A 66 -30.43 -16.56 -10.02
N VAL A 67 -29.59 -15.67 -10.56
CA VAL A 67 -28.21 -15.98 -10.94
C VAL A 67 -27.22 -15.03 -10.28
N PHE A 68 -25.97 -15.49 -10.14
CA PHE A 68 -24.83 -14.68 -9.70
C PHE A 68 -23.86 -14.46 -10.86
N THR A 69 -23.04 -13.43 -10.76
CA THR A 69 -21.87 -13.23 -11.62
C THR A 69 -20.70 -14.08 -11.14
N TYR A 70 -19.76 -14.35 -12.04
CA TYR A 70 -18.54 -15.09 -11.74
C TYR A 70 -17.33 -14.31 -12.21
N ASP A 71 -16.59 -13.73 -11.26
CA ASP A 71 -15.37 -12.95 -11.49
C ASP A 71 -14.41 -13.12 -10.28
N PRO A 72 -13.66 -14.24 -10.22
CA PRO A 72 -12.83 -14.57 -9.05
C PRO A 72 -11.76 -13.55 -8.70
N GLY A 73 -11.28 -12.79 -9.68
CA GLY A 73 -10.20 -11.82 -9.52
C GLY A 73 -10.66 -10.37 -9.53
N PHE A 74 -11.97 -10.10 -9.55
CA PHE A 74 -12.55 -8.75 -9.66
C PHE A 74 -12.05 -7.96 -10.88
N THR A 75 -11.71 -8.65 -11.97
CA THR A 75 -11.14 -8.03 -13.18
C THR A 75 -12.13 -7.14 -13.93
N SER A 76 -13.43 -7.37 -13.70
CA SER A 76 -14.55 -6.63 -14.32
C SER A 76 -15.60 -6.21 -13.28
N THR A 77 -15.22 -6.12 -12.01
CA THR A 77 -16.15 -5.84 -10.90
C THR A 77 -15.64 -4.70 -10.05
N ALA A 78 -16.33 -3.57 -10.06
CA ALA A 78 -16.14 -2.51 -9.09
C ALA A 78 -16.72 -2.94 -7.74
N SER A 79 -15.91 -2.94 -6.69
CA SER A 79 -16.29 -3.38 -5.35
C SER A 79 -16.77 -2.25 -4.44
N CYS A 80 -16.54 -0.99 -4.82
CA CYS A 80 -16.91 0.20 -4.06
C CYS A 80 -16.86 1.44 -4.93
N ASP A 81 -17.46 2.52 -4.43
CA ASP A 81 -17.19 3.88 -4.88
C ASP A 81 -15.98 4.43 -4.12
N SER A 82 -15.14 5.24 -4.77
CA SER A 82 -14.01 5.90 -4.11
C SER A 82 -13.69 7.23 -4.77
N THR A 83 -13.21 8.18 -3.97
CA THR A 83 -12.72 9.50 -4.41
C THR A 83 -11.23 9.65 -4.16
N ILE A 84 -10.53 8.60 -3.74
CA ILE A 84 -9.15 8.68 -3.23
C ILE A 84 -8.15 8.62 -4.37
N THR A 85 -8.19 7.54 -5.15
CA THR A 85 -7.20 7.30 -6.21
C THR A 85 -7.90 6.86 -7.49
N TYR A 86 -7.45 7.44 -8.60
CA TYR A 86 -7.84 7.03 -9.95
C TYR A 86 -6.62 6.59 -10.74
N ILE A 87 -6.76 5.50 -11.48
CA ILE A 87 -5.72 4.97 -12.37
C ILE A 87 -6.29 4.75 -13.76
N ASP A 88 -5.63 5.34 -14.77
CA ASP A 88 -5.83 5.01 -16.18
C ASP A 88 -4.59 4.25 -16.69
N GLY A 89 -4.72 2.93 -16.74
CA GLY A 89 -3.61 2.08 -17.16
C GLY A 89 -3.23 2.23 -18.63
N GLU A 90 -4.16 2.62 -19.51
CA GLU A 90 -3.88 2.82 -20.93
C GLU A 90 -3.12 4.13 -21.17
N LYS A 91 -3.42 5.17 -20.41
CA LYS A 91 -2.71 6.46 -20.48
C LYS A 91 -1.46 6.49 -19.64
N GLY A 92 -1.30 5.59 -18.65
CA GLY A 92 -0.25 5.66 -17.64
C GLY A 92 -0.45 6.84 -16.68
N GLU A 93 -1.68 7.04 -16.23
CA GLU A 93 -2.07 8.12 -15.31
C GLU A 93 -2.40 7.56 -13.93
N LEU A 94 -1.91 8.22 -12.89
CA LEU A 94 -2.23 7.94 -11.48
C LEU A 94 -2.51 9.27 -10.79
N LEU A 95 -3.72 9.41 -10.25
CA LEU A 95 -4.16 10.61 -9.56
C LEU A 95 -4.50 10.30 -8.10
N HIS A 96 -3.99 11.07 -7.17
CA HIS A 96 -4.45 11.10 -5.77
C HIS A 96 -5.34 12.33 -5.57
N ARG A 97 -6.62 12.10 -5.28
CA ARG A 97 -7.63 13.16 -5.14
C ARG A 97 -7.65 14.14 -6.34
N GLY A 98 -7.29 13.65 -7.53
CA GLY A 98 -7.20 14.45 -8.74
C GLY A 98 -5.83 15.07 -9.04
N TYR A 99 -4.88 14.97 -8.12
CA TYR A 99 -3.50 15.47 -8.32
C TYR A 99 -2.61 14.38 -8.93
N PRO A 100 -1.88 14.68 -10.02
CA PRO A 100 -0.96 13.70 -10.64
C PRO A 100 0.17 13.31 -9.69
N ILE A 101 0.47 12.01 -9.65
CA ILE A 101 1.44 11.44 -8.71
C ILE A 101 2.87 11.95 -8.92
N ASP A 102 3.27 12.22 -10.14
CA ASP A 102 4.56 12.79 -10.48
C ASP A 102 4.72 14.19 -9.91
N GLN A 103 3.69 15.05 -10.03
CA GLN A 103 3.71 16.38 -9.44
C GLN A 103 3.76 16.34 -7.91
N LEU A 104 3.03 15.42 -7.28
CA LEU A 104 3.08 15.24 -5.83
C LEU A 104 4.47 14.81 -5.38
N ALA A 105 5.10 13.86 -6.04
CA ALA A 105 6.43 13.37 -5.69
C ALA A 105 7.56 14.38 -5.95
N GLU A 106 7.39 15.31 -6.90
CA GLU A 106 8.35 16.36 -7.18
C GLU A 106 8.22 17.56 -6.26
N LYS A 107 6.98 17.97 -5.91
CA LYS A 107 6.68 19.28 -5.31
C LYS A 107 6.22 19.22 -3.87
N SER A 108 5.81 18.06 -3.37
CA SER A 108 5.36 17.87 -2.00
C SER A 108 6.27 16.90 -1.22
N HIS A 109 5.91 16.60 -0.01
CA HIS A 109 6.52 15.55 0.80
C HIS A 109 5.44 14.60 1.34
N PHE A 110 5.86 13.45 1.86
CA PHE A 110 4.96 12.36 2.21
C PHE A 110 3.84 12.75 3.19
N LEU A 111 4.11 13.58 4.22
CA LEU A 111 3.06 13.97 5.16
C LEU A 111 2.01 14.90 4.54
N GLU A 112 2.38 15.74 3.60
CA GLU A 112 1.42 16.53 2.81
C GLU A 112 0.51 15.61 1.97
N VAL A 113 1.08 14.58 1.36
CA VAL A 113 0.30 13.55 0.64
C VAL A 113 -0.57 12.73 1.58
N CYS A 114 -0.10 12.42 2.79
CA CYS A 114 -0.93 11.80 3.83
C CYS A 114 -2.15 12.66 4.17
N TYR A 115 -1.95 13.97 4.33
CA TYR A 115 -3.05 14.91 4.56
C TYR A 115 -4.04 14.90 3.40
N LEU A 116 -3.55 15.03 2.17
CA LEU A 116 -4.36 14.99 0.95
C LEU A 116 -5.25 13.74 0.89
N LEU A 117 -4.67 12.57 1.08
CA LEU A 117 -5.41 11.29 1.01
C LEU A 117 -6.47 11.18 2.10
N LEU A 118 -6.16 11.65 3.33
CA LEU A 118 -7.07 11.56 4.49
C LEU A 118 -8.23 12.55 4.43
N TYR A 119 -7.97 13.78 3.95
CA TYR A 119 -8.91 14.90 4.07
C TYR A 119 -9.45 15.39 2.73
N GLY A 120 -8.87 14.98 1.61
CA GLY A 120 -9.47 15.16 0.28
C GLY A 120 -8.92 16.34 -0.53
N ASP A 121 -8.11 17.22 0.06
CA ASP A 121 -7.44 18.31 -0.63
C ASP A 121 -6.07 18.61 0.01
N LEU A 122 -5.23 19.35 -0.70
CA LEU A 122 -3.94 19.80 -0.17
C LEU A 122 -4.14 20.73 1.04
N PRO A 123 -3.28 20.62 2.07
CA PRO A 123 -3.41 21.44 3.26
C PRO A 123 -2.99 22.90 2.98
N THR A 124 -3.57 23.82 3.73
CA THR A 124 -2.94 25.14 3.92
C THR A 124 -1.68 25.00 4.79
N ALA A 125 -0.84 26.04 4.85
CA ALA A 125 0.36 26.01 5.67
C ALA A 125 0.05 25.67 7.15
N ASP A 126 -0.95 26.33 7.73
CA ASP A 126 -1.36 26.12 9.13
C ASP A 126 -1.90 24.68 9.36
N GLN A 127 -2.63 24.13 8.39
CA GLN A 127 -3.14 22.77 8.46
C GLN A 127 -2.03 21.73 8.36
N LEU A 128 -1.02 21.99 7.53
CA LEU A 128 0.14 21.13 7.39
C LEU A 128 0.95 21.11 8.67
N GLU A 129 1.25 22.29 9.25
CA GLU A 129 1.97 22.44 10.51
C GLU A 129 1.26 21.70 11.66
N ASP A 130 -0.07 21.85 11.80
CA ASP A 130 -0.84 21.11 12.81
C ASP A 130 -0.79 19.59 12.58
N PHE A 131 -0.94 19.15 11.34
CA PHE A 131 -0.91 17.72 11.00
C PHE A 131 0.46 17.10 11.28
N GLU A 132 1.54 17.77 10.86
CA GLU A 132 2.91 17.34 11.12
C GLU A 132 3.22 17.27 12.62
N ALA A 133 2.81 18.29 13.38
CA ALA A 133 2.96 18.31 14.83
C ALA A 133 2.21 17.15 15.49
N ARG A 134 1.00 16.85 15.04
CA ARG A 134 0.22 15.71 15.53
C ARG A 134 0.88 14.37 15.21
N VAL A 135 1.39 14.19 14.01
CA VAL A 135 2.11 12.97 13.62
C VAL A 135 3.39 12.83 14.45
N THR A 136 4.20 13.89 14.52
CA THR A 136 5.48 13.90 15.25
C THR A 136 5.31 13.56 16.73
N ASN A 137 4.25 14.05 17.37
CA ASN A 137 3.98 13.78 18.78
C ASN A 137 3.38 12.39 19.06
N HIS A 138 3.12 11.56 18.03
CA HIS A 138 2.57 10.22 18.17
C HIS A 138 3.50 9.09 17.71
N THR A 139 4.76 9.37 17.40
CA THR A 139 5.73 8.41 16.84
C THR A 139 6.18 7.32 17.81
N MET A 140 6.18 7.59 19.12
CA MET A 140 6.59 6.63 20.16
C MET A 140 5.62 5.46 20.28
N LEU A 141 6.17 4.24 20.37
CA LEU A 141 5.40 3.06 20.75
C LEU A 141 5.25 2.99 22.27
N HIS A 142 4.22 2.29 22.75
CA HIS A 142 4.10 1.94 24.16
C HIS A 142 5.31 1.10 24.57
N GLU A 143 5.97 1.43 25.67
CA GLU A 143 7.24 0.82 26.07
C GLU A 143 7.16 -0.71 26.24
N GLN A 144 6.02 -1.23 26.69
CA GLN A 144 5.82 -2.68 26.79
C GLN A 144 5.85 -3.41 25.43
N MET A 145 5.72 -2.70 24.29
CA MET A 145 5.87 -3.31 22.99
C MET A 145 7.28 -3.87 22.76
N VAL A 146 8.28 -3.36 23.45
CA VAL A 146 9.65 -3.93 23.47
C VAL A 146 9.62 -5.43 23.85
N TYR A 147 8.83 -5.79 24.84
CA TYR A 147 8.69 -7.20 25.24
C TYR A 147 7.97 -8.03 24.22
N PHE A 148 6.99 -7.43 23.52
CA PHE A 148 6.30 -8.10 22.42
C PHE A 148 7.26 -8.43 21.26
N TYR A 149 8.14 -7.47 20.87
CA TYR A 149 9.20 -7.75 19.90
C TYR A 149 10.13 -8.87 20.34
N ARG A 150 10.51 -8.89 21.61
CA ARG A 150 11.40 -9.94 22.19
C ARG A 150 10.76 -11.33 22.21
N GLY A 151 9.45 -11.44 22.02
CA GLY A 151 8.74 -12.71 21.89
C GLY A 151 8.89 -13.37 20.53
N PHE A 152 9.32 -12.65 19.51
CA PHE A 152 9.59 -13.23 18.19
C PHE A 152 10.96 -13.95 18.18
N ARG A 153 11.12 -14.88 17.24
CA ARG A 153 12.45 -15.42 16.94
C ARG A 153 13.31 -14.33 16.31
N ARG A 154 14.63 -14.42 16.55
CA ARG A 154 15.59 -13.45 16.00
C ARG A 154 15.65 -13.43 14.47
N ASP A 155 15.40 -14.58 13.85
CA ASP A 155 15.36 -14.76 12.41
C ASP A 155 13.95 -14.54 11.82
N ALA A 156 13.02 -14.00 12.59
CA ALA A 156 11.68 -13.71 12.10
C ALA A 156 11.72 -12.65 10.99
N HIS A 157 10.97 -12.90 9.93
CA HIS A 157 10.86 -11.94 8.83
C HIS A 157 10.21 -10.63 9.32
N PRO A 158 10.75 -9.43 8.97
CA PRO A 158 10.20 -8.15 9.45
C PRO A 158 8.70 -7.98 9.16
N MET A 159 8.19 -8.49 8.03
CA MET A 159 6.75 -8.46 7.74
C MET A 159 5.92 -9.26 8.74
N ALA A 160 6.40 -10.43 9.19
CA ALA A 160 5.71 -11.21 10.23
C ALA A 160 5.65 -10.45 11.55
N ILE A 161 6.74 -9.76 11.90
CA ILE A 161 6.80 -8.90 13.08
C ILE A 161 5.78 -7.76 12.94
N MET A 162 5.76 -7.06 11.79
CA MET A 162 4.83 -5.94 11.55
C MET A 162 3.36 -6.36 11.64
N VAL A 163 2.98 -7.50 11.05
CA VAL A 163 1.61 -8.05 11.17
C VAL A 163 1.23 -8.23 12.64
N GLY A 164 2.11 -8.86 13.42
CA GLY A 164 1.87 -9.11 14.84
C GLY A 164 1.80 -7.82 15.66
N VAL A 165 2.76 -6.91 15.47
CA VAL A 165 2.87 -5.65 16.23
C VAL A 165 1.70 -4.72 15.94
N VAL A 166 1.32 -4.53 14.68
CA VAL A 166 0.18 -3.67 14.30
C VAL A 166 -1.12 -4.24 14.84
N GLY A 167 -1.34 -5.55 14.73
CA GLY A 167 -2.50 -6.20 15.34
C GLY A 167 -2.54 -6.03 16.87
N ALA A 168 -1.39 -6.17 17.54
CA ALA A 168 -1.25 -6.00 18.99
C ALA A 168 -1.55 -4.57 19.46
N MET A 169 -1.41 -3.54 18.60
CA MET A 169 -1.79 -2.16 18.96
C MET A 169 -3.22 -2.05 19.46
N SER A 170 -4.13 -2.94 19.03
CA SER A 170 -5.49 -3.03 19.56
C SER A 170 -5.55 -3.23 21.08
N ALA A 171 -4.54 -3.88 21.66
CA ALA A 171 -4.44 -4.16 23.09
C ALA A 171 -3.69 -3.06 23.87
N PHE A 172 -3.07 -2.10 23.19
CA PHE A 172 -2.30 -1.02 23.84
C PHE A 172 -2.98 0.35 23.72
N TYR A 173 -3.83 0.56 22.69
CA TYR A 173 -4.43 1.86 22.37
C TYR A 173 -5.96 1.79 22.35
N HIS A 174 -6.56 1.46 23.51
CA HIS A 174 -8.00 1.23 23.66
C HIS A 174 -8.87 2.47 23.37
N ASP A 175 -8.30 3.66 23.50
CA ASP A 175 -8.94 4.95 23.22
C ASP A 175 -9.00 5.32 21.73
N SER A 176 -8.69 4.38 20.84
CA SER A 176 -8.73 4.54 19.38
C SER A 176 -9.19 3.28 18.64
N THR A 177 -10.05 2.49 19.28
CA THR A 177 -10.61 1.25 18.71
C THR A 177 -12.08 1.31 18.35
N ASP A 178 -12.83 2.28 18.89
CA ASP A 178 -14.24 2.46 18.53
C ASP A 178 -14.39 3.15 17.18
N ILE A 179 -14.82 2.38 16.19
CA ILE A 179 -15.03 2.85 14.82
C ILE A 179 -16.25 3.75 14.65
N ASN A 180 -17.15 3.81 15.63
CA ASN A 180 -18.34 4.67 15.60
C ASN A 180 -18.05 6.08 16.13
N ASP A 181 -16.97 6.24 16.91
CA ASP A 181 -16.53 7.53 17.41
C ASP A 181 -15.60 8.22 16.37
N PRO A 182 -16.02 9.34 15.75
CA PRO A 182 -15.19 10.07 14.78
C PRO A 182 -13.84 10.51 15.34
N TRP A 183 -13.77 10.87 16.62
CA TRP A 183 -12.53 11.27 17.28
C TRP A 183 -11.57 10.09 17.40
N GLN A 184 -12.04 8.92 17.80
CA GLN A 184 -11.21 7.72 17.88
C GLN A 184 -10.72 7.24 16.51
N ARG A 185 -11.55 7.37 15.46
CA ARG A 185 -11.13 7.13 14.07
C ARG A 185 -9.99 8.06 13.66
N GLU A 186 -10.09 9.32 14.02
CA GLU A 186 -9.05 10.30 13.72
C GLU A 186 -7.75 9.99 14.47
N VAL A 187 -7.83 9.74 15.78
CA VAL A 187 -6.67 9.36 16.61
C VAL A 187 -6.01 8.08 16.10
N ALA A 188 -6.79 7.07 15.73
CA ALA A 188 -6.27 5.83 15.14
C ALA A 188 -5.52 6.08 13.84
N SER A 189 -6.03 6.97 12.99
CA SER A 189 -5.41 7.33 11.72
C SER A 189 -4.04 7.99 11.94
N ILE A 190 -3.98 8.99 12.82
CA ILE A 190 -2.71 9.64 13.16
C ILE A 190 -1.72 8.66 13.79
N ARG A 191 -2.16 7.82 14.74
CA ARG A 191 -1.30 6.83 15.39
C ARG A 191 -0.72 5.82 14.42
N LEU A 192 -1.50 5.32 13.48
CA LEU A 192 -1.01 4.37 12.47
C LEU A 192 0.04 5.00 11.57
N ILE A 193 -0.20 6.21 11.04
CA ILE A 193 0.79 6.91 10.23
C ILE A 193 2.05 7.19 11.06
N ALA A 194 1.90 7.77 12.24
CA ALA A 194 3.02 8.21 13.08
C ALA A 194 3.91 7.06 13.58
N LYS A 195 3.31 5.91 13.93
CA LYS A 195 4.03 4.80 14.55
C LYS A 195 4.61 3.80 13.55
N MET A 196 4.14 3.80 12.31
CA MET A 196 4.58 2.82 11.32
C MET A 196 6.08 2.88 11.02
N PRO A 197 6.76 4.07 10.93
CA PRO A 197 8.21 4.13 10.82
C PRO A 197 8.94 3.47 11.99
N THR A 198 8.47 3.72 13.21
CA THR A 198 9.05 3.12 14.42
C THR A 198 8.85 1.61 14.42
N ILE A 199 7.65 1.13 14.03
CA ILE A 199 7.34 -0.30 13.94
C ILE A 199 8.27 -0.99 12.93
N ALA A 200 8.42 -0.43 11.73
CA ALA A 200 9.26 -1.00 10.69
C ALA A 200 10.75 -0.96 11.05
N ALA A 201 11.23 0.16 11.60
CA ALA A 201 12.62 0.31 12.01
C ALA A 201 12.97 -0.64 13.18
N TRP A 202 12.07 -0.82 14.15
CA TRP A 202 12.29 -1.76 15.25
C TRP A 202 12.24 -3.22 14.77
N ALA A 203 11.39 -3.55 13.80
CA ALA A 203 11.41 -4.86 13.17
C ALA A 203 12.77 -5.14 12.50
N TYR A 204 13.33 -4.15 11.80
CA TYR A 204 14.67 -4.22 11.22
C TYR A 204 15.75 -4.37 12.30
N LYS A 205 15.77 -3.48 13.31
CA LYS A 205 16.74 -3.53 14.41
C LYS A 205 16.72 -4.86 15.16
N TYR A 206 15.53 -5.40 15.38
CA TYR A 206 15.36 -6.71 15.99
C TYR A 206 15.93 -7.82 15.12
N HIS A 207 15.61 -7.81 13.82
CA HIS A 207 16.08 -8.80 12.84
C HIS A 207 17.61 -8.82 12.74
N VAL A 208 18.27 -7.66 12.68
CA VAL A 208 19.74 -7.59 12.60
C VAL A 208 20.45 -7.67 13.95
N GLY A 209 19.73 -7.71 15.04
CA GLY A 209 20.30 -7.89 16.39
C GLY A 209 20.87 -6.64 17.02
N GLN A 210 20.42 -5.47 16.58
CA GLN A 210 20.86 -4.19 17.12
C GLN A 210 19.85 -3.62 18.13
N PRO A 211 20.28 -2.67 19.01
CA PRO A 211 19.38 -1.99 19.93
C PRO A 211 18.30 -1.21 19.18
N PHE A 212 17.10 -1.11 19.77
CA PHE A 212 16.06 -0.22 19.26
C PHE A 212 16.50 1.24 19.35
N VAL A 213 16.23 1.99 18.30
CA VAL A 213 16.45 3.44 18.24
C VAL A 213 15.09 4.11 18.30
N TYR A 214 14.93 5.05 19.23
CA TYR A 214 13.69 5.79 19.42
C TYR A 214 13.60 6.96 18.44
N PRO A 215 12.38 7.34 18.03
CA PRO A 215 12.17 8.50 17.16
C PRO A 215 12.60 9.80 17.82
N ARG A 216 12.88 10.82 16.99
CA ARG A 216 13.20 12.18 17.39
C ARG A 216 12.19 13.15 16.79
N ASN A 217 11.76 14.15 17.56
CA ASN A 217 10.77 15.12 17.12
C ASN A 217 11.35 16.27 16.28
N ASP A 218 12.66 16.40 16.21
CA ASP A 218 13.38 17.42 15.43
C ASP A 218 13.74 16.97 14.01
N LEU A 219 13.37 15.76 13.62
CA LEU A 219 13.59 15.20 12.29
C LEU A 219 12.27 15.05 11.54
N ASP A 220 12.30 15.26 10.21
CA ASP A 220 11.19 14.92 9.34
C ASP A 220 10.92 13.40 9.31
N TYR A 221 9.84 13.01 8.69
CA TYR A 221 9.34 11.65 8.68
C TYR A 221 10.32 10.62 8.07
N ALA A 222 10.89 10.96 6.90
CA ALA A 222 11.83 10.09 6.20
C ALA A 222 13.20 10.05 6.90
N SER A 223 13.70 11.20 7.35
CA SER A 223 14.94 11.32 8.12
C SER A 223 14.87 10.53 9.42
N ASN A 224 13.74 10.60 10.11
CA ASN A 224 13.52 9.87 11.35
C ASN A 224 13.53 8.35 11.13
N PHE A 225 12.90 7.87 10.05
CA PHE A 225 12.93 6.46 9.67
C PHE A 225 14.35 5.97 9.38
N LEU A 226 15.12 6.71 8.54
CA LEU A 226 16.51 6.35 8.22
C LEU A 226 17.39 6.32 9.47
N ARG A 227 17.27 7.34 10.34
CA ARG A 227 18.00 7.37 11.60
C ARG A 227 17.66 6.17 12.48
N MET A 228 16.39 5.84 12.65
CA MET A 228 15.98 4.68 13.45
C MET A 228 16.51 3.35 12.89
N CYS A 229 16.64 3.24 11.57
CA CYS A 229 17.19 2.04 10.93
C CYS A 229 18.71 1.94 11.06
N PHE A 230 19.44 3.01 10.85
CA PHE A 230 20.91 2.95 10.66
C PHE A 230 21.74 3.46 11.85
N SER A 231 21.18 4.31 12.71
CA SER A 231 21.89 4.76 13.90
C SER A 231 22.22 3.61 14.87
N VAL A 232 23.39 3.68 15.46
CA VAL A 232 23.88 2.77 16.51
C VAL A 232 24.38 3.59 17.71
N PRO A 233 24.34 3.04 18.94
CA PRO A 233 24.78 3.79 20.13
C PRO A 233 26.26 4.15 20.15
N ALA A 234 27.09 3.52 19.30
CA ALA A 234 28.54 3.67 19.30
C ALA A 234 29.02 4.91 18.57
N GLU A 235 28.18 5.49 17.68
CA GLU A 235 28.54 6.64 16.86
C GLU A 235 27.31 7.49 16.52
N GLU A 236 27.52 8.75 16.19
CA GLU A 236 26.47 9.62 15.69
C GLU A 236 26.15 9.29 14.25
N TYR A 237 24.86 9.32 13.92
CA TYR A 237 24.36 9.13 12.55
C TYR A 237 23.75 10.44 12.07
N GLU A 238 24.38 11.01 11.05
CA GLU A 238 23.85 12.18 10.34
C GLU A 238 23.06 11.73 9.11
N VAL A 239 21.81 12.18 9.02
CA VAL A 239 20.95 11.84 7.88
C VAL A 239 21.38 12.66 6.65
N ASN A 240 21.72 11.95 5.58
CA ASN A 240 22.00 12.63 4.32
C ASN A 240 20.69 13.10 3.66
N PRO A 241 20.54 14.39 3.29
CA PRO A 241 19.30 14.94 2.74
C PRO A 241 18.89 14.33 1.39
N ILE A 242 19.83 13.86 0.57
CA ILE A 242 19.51 13.17 -0.70
C ILE A 242 18.87 11.82 -0.40
N LEU A 243 19.39 11.06 0.58
CA LEU A 243 18.81 9.77 0.98
C LEU A 243 17.44 9.97 1.63
N ALA A 244 17.27 11.01 2.46
CA ALA A 244 15.98 11.34 3.06
C ALA A 244 14.94 11.71 2.00
N ARG A 245 15.30 12.53 1.01
CA ARG A 245 14.43 12.89 -0.11
C ARG A 245 14.04 11.66 -0.97
N ALA A 246 14.99 10.79 -1.27
CA ALA A 246 14.71 9.58 -2.03
C ALA A 246 13.75 8.66 -1.26
N MET A 247 13.92 8.53 0.06
CA MET A 247 13.02 7.77 0.91
C MET A 247 11.61 8.39 0.97
N ASP A 248 11.50 9.69 1.08
CA ASP A 248 10.24 10.43 1.07
C ASP A 248 9.49 10.24 -0.26
N ARG A 249 10.20 10.28 -1.39
CA ARG A 249 9.64 9.98 -2.72
C ARG A 249 9.17 8.52 -2.81
N ILE A 250 9.93 7.56 -2.27
CA ILE A 250 9.49 6.15 -2.17
C ILE A 250 8.17 6.07 -1.40
N PHE A 251 8.05 6.74 -0.27
CA PHE A 251 6.82 6.74 0.52
C PHE A 251 5.66 7.35 -0.27
N THR A 252 5.87 8.50 -0.88
CA THR A 252 4.85 9.22 -1.68
C THR A 252 4.34 8.36 -2.83
N LEU A 253 5.24 7.74 -3.61
CA LEU A 253 4.89 6.95 -4.79
C LEU A 253 4.23 5.60 -4.45
N HIS A 254 4.29 5.17 -3.20
CA HIS A 254 3.65 3.95 -2.71
C HIS A 254 2.44 4.20 -1.81
N ALA A 255 2.06 5.47 -1.55
CA ALA A 255 1.05 5.86 -0.57
C ALA A 255 -0.32 5.20 -0.79
N ASP A 256 -0.82 5.16 -2.02
CA ASP A 256 -2.05 4.44 -2.40
C ASP A 256 -1.99 3.95 -3.85
N HIS A 257 -2.80 2.95 -4.18
CA HIS A 257 -2.89 2.40 -5.53
C HIS A 257 -4.25 1.73 -5.76
N GLU A 258 -5.33 2.47 -5.52
CA GLU A 258 -6.72 2.04 -5.74
C GLU A 258 -7.06 0.73 -5.01
N GLN A 259 -7.95 -0.11 -5.61
CA GLN A 259 -8.40 -1.39 -5.07
C GLN A 259 -7.43 -2.54 -5.39
N ASN A 260 -6.17 -2.42 -4.98
CA ASN A 260 -5.24 -3.55 -4.98
C ASN A 260 -5.62 -4.60 -3.93
N ALA A 261 -4.97 -5.77 -3.96
CA ALA A 261 -5.33 -6.89 -3.09
C ALA A 261 -5.30 -6.54 -1.59
N SER A 262 -4.31 -5.79 -1.11
CA SER A 262 -4.21 -5.42 0.31
C SER A 262 -5.23 -4.35 0.71
N THR A 263 -5.51 -3.38 -0.15
CA THR A 263 -6.57 -2.38 0.06
C THR A 263 -7.95 -3.04 0.13
N SER A 264 -8.24 -3.94 -0.81
CA SER A 264 -9.50 -4.72 -0.79
C SER A 264 -9.60 -5.61 0.45
N THR A 265 -8.48 -6.16 0.93
CA THR A 265 -8.43 -6.93 2.19
C THR A 265 -8.74 -6.05 3.40
N VAL A 266 -8.18 -4.85 3.48
CA VAL A 266 -8.50 -3.88 4.55
C VAL A 266 -9.99 -3.53 4.54
N ARG A 267 -10.56 -3.22 3.38
CA ARG A 267 -11.99 -2.93 3.24
C ARG A 267 -12.84 -4.15 3.58
N LEU A 268 -12.44 -5.35 3.20
CA LEU A 268 -13.16 -6.58 3.56
C LEU A 268 -13.14 -6.83 5.07
N ALA A 269 -11.98 -6.72 5.72
CA ALA A 269 -11.85 -6.83 7.17
C ALA A 269 -12.69 -5.76 7.90
N SER A 270 -12.59 -4.52 7.46
CA SER A 270 -13.35 -3.37 7.99
C SER A 270 -14.86 -3.56 7.87
N SER A 271 -15.31 -4.25 6.81
CA SER A 271 -16.75 -4.47 6.56
C SER A 271 -17.47 -5.22 7.69
N SER A 272 -16.73 -5.94 8.51
CA SER A 272 -17.24 -6.63 9.71
C SER A 272 -17.36 -5.74 10.95
N GLY A 273 -16.89 -4.49 10.88
CA GLY A 273 -16.80 -3.60 12.04
C GLY A 273 -15.52 -3.80 12.87
N ALA A 274 -14.50 -4.48 12.31
CA ALA A 274 -13.24 -4.67 13.01
C ALA A 274 -12.51 -3.33 13.25
N ASN A 275 -11.75 -3.25 14.36
CA ASN A 275 -10.99 -2.05 14.70
C ASN A 275 -9.88 -1.75 13.67
N PRO A 276 -9.41 -0.49 13.56
CA PRO A 276 -8.49 -0.08 12.51
C PRO A 276 -7.15 -0.85 12.54
N PHE A 277 -6.61 -1.13 13.72
CA PHE A 277 -5.32 -1.85 13.82
C PHE A 277 -5.42 -3.28 13.28
N ALA A 278 -6.52 -3.98 13.56
CA ALA A 278 -6.78 -5.32 13.01
C ALA A 278 -6.94 -5.27 11.48
N CYS A 279 -7.65 -4.27 10.95
CA CYS A 279 -7.84 -4.08 9.51
C CYS A 279 -6.50 -3.82 8.79
N ILE A 280 -5.66 -2.96 9.35
CA ILE A 280 -4.35 -2.66 8.77
C ILE A 280 -3.40 -3.85 8.88
N ALA A 281 -3.42 -4.60 9.98
CA ALA A 281 -2.66 -5.86 10.10
C ALA A 281 -3.05 -6.87 9.01
N ALA A 282 -4.34 -6.98 8.67
CA ALA A 282 -4.80 -7.82 7.57
C ALA A 282 -4.28 -7.32 6.21
N GLY A 283 -4.24 -6.00 5.99
CA GLY A 283 -3.63 -5.39 4.80
C GLY A 283 -2.14 -5.71 4.68
N ILE A 284 -1.38 -5.59 5.78
CA ILE A 284 0.04 -5.93 5.84
C ILE A 284 0.24 -7.43 5.52
N ALA A 285 -0.57 -8.30 6.10
CA ALA A 285 -0.50 -9.74 5.83
C ALA A 285 -0.75 -10.07 4.34
N CYS A 286 -1.73 -9.42 3.71
CA CYS A 286 -1.99 -9.56 2.28
C CYS A 286 -0.85 -9.01 1.43
N LEU A 287 -0.29 -7.85 1.79
CA LEU A 287 0.83 -7.25 1.07
C LEU A 287 2.07 -8.14 1.07
N TRP A 288 2.28 -8.93 2.11
CA TRP A 288 3.44 -9.82 2.22
C TRP A 288 3.43 -10.96 1.19
N GLY A 289 2.31 -11.23 0.56
CA GLY A 289 2.22 -12.27 -0.47
C GLY A 289 3.13 -11.98 -1.68
N PRO A 290 3.83 -12.99 -2.24
CA PRO A 290 4.78 -12.81 -3.35
C PRO A 290 4.11 -12.29 -4.64
N ALA A 291 2.82 -12.52 -4.79
CA ALA A 291 2.04 -12.02 -5.93
C ALA A 291 1.62 -10.54 -5.79
N HIS A 292 1.96 -9.87 -4.68
CA HIS A 292 1.57 -8.49 -4.40
C HIS A 292 2.77 -7.61 -4.02
N GLY A 293 3.20 -7.59 -2.76
CA GLY A 293 4.24 -6.66 -2.28
C GLY A 293 5.68 -7.14 -2.46
N GLY A 294 5.90 -8.35 -2.98
CA GLY A 294 7.23 -8.92 -3.17
C GLY A 294 7.91 -8.57 -4.50
N ALA A 295 7.32 -7.71 -5.33
CA ALA A 295 7.81 -7.48 -6.69
C ALA A 295 9.19 -6.79 -6.74
N ASN A 296 9.44 -5.79 -5.88
CA ASN A 296 10.74 -5.12 -5.82
C ASN A 296 11.84 -6.01 -5.25
N GLN A 297 11.55 -6.86 -4.25
CA GLN A 297 12.49 -7.88 -3.79
C GLN A 297 12.84 -8.86 -4.90
N ALA A 298 11.82 -9.41 -5.58
CA ALA A 298 12.02 -10.35 -6.68
C ALA A 298 12.80 -9.72 -7.84
N CYS A 299 12.61 -8.42 -8.09
CA CYS A 299 13.37 -7.68 -9.10
C CYS A 299 14.87 -7.63 -8.74
N LEU A 300 15.21 -7.28 -7.51
CA LEU A 300 16.61 -7.23 -7.08
C LEU A 300 17.26 -8.63 -7.06
N GLU A 301 16.53 -9.65 -6.60
CA GLU A 301 17.00 -11.04 -6.64
C GLU A 301 17.28 -11.50 -8.07
N MET A 302 16.44 -11.16 -9.02
CA MET A 302 16.66 -11.40 -10.45
C MET A 302 17.91 -10.67 -10.98
N LEU A 303 18.11 -9.40 -10.64
CA LEU A 303 19.30 -8.65 -11.03
C LEU A 303 20.57 -9.27 -10.46
N ARG A 304 20.55 -9.76 -9.23
CA ARG A 304 21.66 -10.48 -8.60
C ARG A 304 21.92 -11.85 -9.25
N GLU A 305 20.87 -12.54 -9.68
CA GLU A 305 20.98 -13.80 -10.43
C GLU A 305 21.61 -13.57 -11.81
N ILE A 306 21.20 -12.52 -12.53
CA ILE A 306 21.83 -12.10 -13.78
C ILE A 306 23.31 -11.79 -13.54
N GLY A 307 23.62 -10.99 -12.53
CA GLY A 307 24.95 -10.73 -11.97
C GLY A 307 25.92 -9.98 -12.88
N SER A 308 25.72 -9.98 -14.20
CA SER A 308 26.63 -9.33 -15.17
C SER A 308 25.88 -8.95 -16.45
N PRO A 309 26.18 -7.79 -17.06
CA PRO A 309 25.58 -7.36 -18.33
C PRO A 309 25.70 -8.38 -19.45
N ASN A 310 26.82 -9.14 -19.49
CA ASN A 310 27.08 -10.15 -20.52
C ASN A 310 26.11 -11.33 -20.51
N ARG A 311 25.38 -11.55 -19.39
CA ARG A 311 24.39 -12.61 -19.24
C ARG A 311 22.97 -12.17 -19.59
N ILE A 312 22.74 -10.86 -19.73
CA ILE A 312 21.39 -10.32 -20.01
C ILE A 312 20.77 -10.94 -21.27
N PRO A 313 21.48 -11.13 -22.41
CA PRO A 313 20.88 -11.76 -23.59
C PRO A 313 20.31 -13.16 -23.31
N GLU A 314 20.99 -13.99 -22.49
CA GLU A 314 20.50 -15.30 -22.09
C GLU A 314 19.14 -15.20 -21.35
N TYR A 315 19.05 -14.26 -20.39
CA TYR A 315 17.83 -14.08 -19.57
C TYR A 315 16.68 -13.44 -20.36
N ILE A 316 17.00 -12.61 -21.35
CA ILE A 316 16.00 -12.07 -22.28
C ILE A 316 15.38 -13.21 -23.11
N GLU A 317 16.20 -14.12 -23.64
CA GLU A 317 15.67 -15.27 -24.37
C GLU A 317 14.82 -16.18 -23.49
N LYS A 318 15.20 -16.41 -22.23
CA LYS A 318 14.34 -17.10 -21.25
C LYS A 318 13.02 -16.38 -21.01
N ALA A 319 13.05 -15.03 -20.89
CA ALA A 319 11.82 -14.23 -20.71
C ALA A 319 10.89 -14.27 -21.93
N LYS A 320 11.44 -14.44 -23.13
CA LYS A 320 10.69 -14.58 -24.40
C LYS A 320 10.06 -15.98 -24.54
N ASP A 321 10.68 -17.01 -23.97
CA ASP A 321 10.19 -18.38 -24.01
C ASP A 321 9.01 -18.56 -23.03
N LYS A 322 7.86 -18.97 -23.55
CA LYS A 322 6.65 -19.20 -22.74
C LYS A 322 6.74 -20.43 -21.85
N GLU A 323 7.55 -21.40 -22.23
CA GLU A 323 7.76 -22.66 -21.50
C GLU A 323 8.80 -22.49 -20.37
N ASP A 324 9.65 -21.50 -20.44
CA ASP A 324 10.62 -21.19 -19.37
C ASP A 324 9.86 -20.55 -18.17
N PRO A 325 10.10 -21.02 -16.93
CA PRO A 325 9.49 -20.43 -15.73
C PRO A 325 10.03 -19.04 -15.39
N PHE A 326 11.15 -18.61 -15.96
CA PHE A 326 11.74 -17.30 -15.72
C PHE A 326 10.80 -16.17 -16.13
N ARG A 327 10.73 -15.14 -15.32
CA ARG A 327 9.96 -13.92 -15.61
C ARG A 327 10.82 -12.70 -15.31
N LEU A 328 10.74 -11.73 -16.19
CA LEU A 328 11.44 -10.46 -16.02
C LEU A 328 10.71 -9.61 -14.98
N MET A 329 11.23 -9.57 -13.76
CA MET A 329 10.64 -8.84 -12.63
C MET A 329 11.01 -7.34 -12.72
N GLY A 330 10.08 -6.47 -12.31
CA GLY A 330 10.28 -5.01 -12.40
C GLY A 330 10.00 -4.42 -13.78
N PHE A 331 9.46 -5.23 -14.73
CA PHE A 331 9.10 -4.80 -16.08
C PHE A 331 7.63 -5.06 -16.38
N GLY A 332 6.98 -4.09 -17.06
CA GLY A 332 5.55 -4.10 -17.27
C GLY A 332 4.77 -3.92 -15.97
N HIS A 333 3.47 -3.84 -16.06
CA HIS A 333 2.59 -3.70 -14.91
C HIS A 333 1.23 -4.35 -15.18
N ARG A 334 0.59 -4.90 -14.15
CA ARG A 334 -0.73 -5.53 -14.33
C ARG A 334 -1.80 -4.51 -14.77
N VAL A 335 -1.71 -3.27 -14.29
CA VAL A 335 -2.64 -2.18 -14.59
C VAL A 335 -2.15 -1.32 -15.74
N TYR A 336 -0.92 -0.78 -15.65
CA TYR A 336 -0.37 0.08 -16.69
C TYR A 336 -0.04 -0.72 -17.95
N LYS A 337 -0.68 -0.32 -19.07
CA LYS A 337 -0.39 -0.81 -20.43
C LYS A 337 0.57 0.12 -21.17
N ASN A 338 1.11 1.11 -20.47
CA ASN A 338 2.07 2.09 -20.91
C ASN A 338 3.11 2.28 -19.80
N PHE A 339 3.86 3.39 -19.80
CA PHE A 339 4.79 3.70 -18.72
C PHE A 339 4.08 3.82 -17.36
N ASP A 340 4.70 3.28 -16.33
CA ASP A 340 4.31 3.55 -14.95
C ASP A 340 4.66 5.02 -14.61
N PRO A 341 3.70 5.89 -14.28
CA PRO A 341 3.97 7.32 -14.06
C PRO A 341 4.91 7.57 -12.88
N ARG A 342 5.08 6.59 -11.99
CA ARG A 342 5.98 6.65 -10.84
C ARG A 342 7.44 6.38 -11.21
N ALA A 343 7.67 5.62 -12.29
CA ALA A 343 9.00 5.13 -12.68
C ALA A 343 9.97 6.26 -13.02
N LYS A 344 9.50 7.36 -13.66
CA LYS A 344 10.35 8.50 -14.02
C LYS A 344 10.97 9.15 -12.79
N VAL A 345 10.13 9.52 -11.82
CA VAL A 345 10.60 10.17 -10.56
C VAL A 345 11.50 9.24 -9.77
N MET A 346 11.18 7.95 -9.76
CA MET A 346 12.00 6.96 -9.06
C MET A 346 13.37 6.76 -9.73
N LYS A 347 13.43 6.82 -11.08
CA LYS A 347 14.69 6.78 -11.82
C LYS A 347 15.58 7.97 -11.47
N GLU A 348 15.05 9.19 -11.49
CA GLU A 348 15.78 10.38 -11.10
C GLU A 348 16.35 10.27 -9.67
N SER A 349 15.53 9.74 -8.73
CA SER A 349 15.99 9.48 -7.37
C SER A 349 17.06 8.39 -7.29
N ALA A 350 16.99 7.37 -8.15
CA ALA A 350 18.02 6.34 -8.22
C ALA A 350 19.36 6.92 -8.71
N ASP A 351 19.33 7.74 -9.75
CA ASP A 351 20.52 8.41 -10.25
C ASP A 351 21.15 9.32 -9.17
N GLU A 352 20.36 10.17 -8.48
CA GLU A 352 20.82 11.03 -7.39
C GLU A 352 21.48 10.25 -6.24
N VAL A 353 20.89 9.12 -5.82
CA VAL A 353 21.41 8.27 -4.74
C VAL A 353 22.71 7.55 -5.14
N LEU A 354 22.77 7.06 -6.37
CA LEU A 354 23.92 6.33 -6.87
C LEU A 354 25.12 7.25 -7.09
N ASP A 355 24.89 8.46 -7.59
CA ASP A 355 25.93 9.48 -7.74
C ASP A 355 26.51 9.90 -6.37
N LEU A 356 25.64 10.04 -5.35
CA LEU A 356 26.07 10.36 -3.99
C LEU A 356 26.95 9.29 -3.37
N LEU A 357 26.55 8.02 -3.54
CA LEU A 357 27.22 6.90 -2.88
C LEU A 357 28.46 6.41 -3.62
N GLY A 358 28.71 6.92 -4.82
CA GLY A 358 29.89 6.56 -5.64
C GLY A 358 29.88 5.08 -6.07
N ILE A 359 28.71 4.49 -6.22
CA ILE A 359 28.53 3.05 -6.49
C ILE A 359 28.56 2.79 -8.01
N GLU A 360 29.45 3.42 -8.73
CA GLU A 360 29.63 3.18 -10.18
C GLU A 360 29.95 1.73 -10.54
N ASN A 361 30.42 0.94 -9.56
CA ASN A 361 30.78 -0.47 -9.72
C ASN A 361 29.91 -1.42 -8.88
N ASN A 362 28.70 -1.05 -8.54
CA ASN A 362 27.78 -1.97 -7.85
C ASN A 362 27.40 -3.12 -8.81
N PRO A 363 27.66 -4.38 -8.45
CA PRO A 363 27.39 -5.53 -9.34
C PRO A 363 25.91 -5.68 -9.71
N THR A 364 25.02 -5.06 -8.98
CA THR A 364 23.58 -5.06 -9.28
C THR A 364 23.18 -3.92 -10.23
N LEU A 365 23.92 -2.82 -10.22
CA LEU A 365 23.59 -1.61 -10.97
C LEU A 365 23.94 -1.71 -12.45
N GLU A 366 25.13 -2.24 -12.80
CA GLU A 366 25.50 -2.40 -14.21
C GLU A 366 24.52 -3.28 -14.99
N PRO A 367 24.12 -4.48 -14.50
CA PRO A 367 23.06 -5.25 -15.12
C PRO A 367 21.72 -4.50 -15.20
N ALA A 368 21.38 -3.70 -14.19
CA ALA A 368 20.13 -2.93 -14.18
C ALA A 368 20.11 -1.86 -15.28
N LYS A 369 21.16 -1.05 -15.40
CA LYS A 369 21.28 -0.02 -16.46
C LYS A 369 21.24 -0.62 -17.86
N GLU A 370 21.94 -1.71 -18.08
CA GLU A 370 21.96 -2.38 -19.40
C GLU A 370 20.62 -3.05 -19.72
N LEU A 371 19.99 -3.67 -18.72
CA LEU A 371 18.66 -4.27 -18.88
C LEU A 371 17.60 -3.21 -19.18
N GLU A 372 17.65 -2.06 -18.51
CA GLU A 372 16.81 -0.90 -18.80
C GLU A 372 16.98 -0.44 -20.24
N ARG A 373 18.22 -0.23 -20.68
CA ARG A 373 18.54 0.19 -22.04
C ARG A 373 17.96 -0.77 -23.08
N ILE A 374 18.17 -2.06 -22.89
CA ILE A 374 17.65 -3.09 -23.79
C ILE A 374 16.13 -3.10 -23.81
N ALA A 375 15.47 -3.02 -22.65
CA ALA A 375 14.01 -3.02 -22.57
C ALA A 375 13.37 -1.80 -23.24
N LEU A 376 14.09 -0.69 -23.34
CA LEU A 376 13.62 0.52 -24.03
C LEU A 376 13.85 0.45 -25.56
N GLU A 377 14.77 -0.40 -26.05
CA GLU A 377 15.20 -0.47 -27.45
C GLU A 377 14.75 -1.75 -28.17
N ASP A 378 14.66 -2.89 -27.46
CA ASP A 378 14.32 -4.20 -28.05
C ASP A 378 12.83 -4.25 -28.45
N SER A 379 12.55 -4.63 -29.70
CA SER A 379 11.20 -4.66 -30.26
C SER A 379 10.21 -5.50 -29.48
N TYR A 380 10.65 -6.62 -28.89
CA TYR A 380 9.77 -7.47 -28.08
C TYR A 380 9.23 -6.74 -26.84
N PHE A 381 10.09 -5.98 -26.13
CA PHE A 381 9.69 -5.22 -24.95
C PHE A 381 8.85 -4.01 -25.33
N VAL A 382 9.24 -3.29 -26.39
CA VAL A 382 8.51 -2.11 -26.88
C VAL A 382 7.11 -2.49 -27.39
N GLU A 383 6.98 -3.54 -28.20
CA GLU A 383 5.70 -4.01 -28.72
C GLU A 383 4.75 -4.51 -27.62
N LYS A 384 5.30 -5.16 -26.57
CA LYS A 384 4.55 -5.64 -25.41
C LYS A 384 4.44 -4.60 -24.30
N LYS A 385 5.03 -3.44 -24.45
CA LYS A 385 5.05 -2.34 -23.47
C LYS A 385 5.59 -2.80 -22.09
N LEU A 386 6.64 -3.60 -22.09
CA LEU A 386 7.32 -4.11 -20.89
C LEU A 386 8.39 -3.13 -20.44
N TYR A 387 7.98 -1.94 -20.03
CA TYR A 387 8.87 -0.91 -19.52
C TYR A 387 9.25 -1.14 -18.06
N PRO A 388 10.42 -0.64 -17.60
CA PRO A 388 10.76 -0.63 -16.19
C PRO A 388 9.69 0.11 -15.38
N ASN A 389 9.30 -0.47 -14.26
CA ASN A 389 8.28 0.09 -13.36
C ASN A 389 8.89 0.62 -12.05
N VAL A 390 8.05 1.09 -11.13
CA VAL A 390 8.49 1.64 -9.84
C VAL A 390 9.30 0.64 -9.01
N ASP A 391 8.97 -0.66 -9.09
CA ASP A 391 9.64 -1.70 -8.30
C ASP A 391 11.08 -1.94 -8.74
N PHE A 392 11.38 -1.73 -10.04
CA PHE A 392 12.72 -1.83 -10.59
C PHE A 392 13.67 -0.81 -9.93
N TYR A 393 13.29 0.46 -9.92
CA TYR A 393 14.13 1.53 -9.39
C TYR A 393 14.16 1.59 -7.86
N SER A 394 13.00 1.38 -7.21
CA SER A 394 12.94 1.41 -5.74
C SER A 394 13.78 0.31 -5.10
N GLY A 395 13.83 -0.89 -5.72
CA GLY A 395 14.71 -1.96 -5.26
C GLY A 395 16.19 -1.58 -5.30
N ILE A 396 16.62 -0.92 -6.39
CA ILE A 396 18.01 -0.45 -6.55
C ILE A 396 18.34 0.61 -5.49
N ILE A 397 17.47 1.57 -5.27
CA ILE A 397 17.66 2.62 -4.25
C ILE A 397 17.81 2.02 -2.86
N LEU A 398 16.89 1.13 -2.47
CA LEU A 398 16.92 0.52 -1.14
C LEU A 398 18.17 -0.35 -0.91
N ASP A 399 18.59 -1.10 -1.93
CA ASP A 399 19.84 -1.87 -1.88
C ASP A 399 21.07 -0.96 -1.73
N ALA A 400 21.13 0.12 -2.52
CA ALA A 400 22.21 1.09 -2.44
C ALA A 400 22.27 1.79 -1.07
N MET A 401 21.13 2.05 -0.43
CA MET A 401 21.05 2.59 0.93
C MET A 401 21.46 1.57 2.01
N GLY A 402 21.65 0.29 1.67
CA GLY A 402 22.05 -0.76 2.60
C GLY A 402 20.88 -1.48 3.30
N PHE A 403 19.65 -1.34 2.82
CA PHE A 403 18.55 -2.14 3.32
C PHE A 403 18.63 -3.59 2.81
N PRO A 404 18.47 -4.60 3.67
CA PRO A 404 18.31 -5.98 3.20
C PRO A 404 16.99 -6.14 2.46
N THR A 405 16.93 -7.07 1.51
CA THR A 405 15.71 -7.34 0.73
C THR A 405 14.48 -7.65 1.59
N SER A 406 14.69 -8.25 2.76
CA SER A 406 13.63 -8.50 3.74
C SER A 406 12.93 -7.24 4.27
N MET A 407 13.52 -6.05 4.07
CA MET A 407 12.95 -4.76 4.46
C MET A 407 12.17 -4.06 3.34
N PHE A 408 12.23 -4.52 2.11
CA PHE A 408 11.58 -3.84 0.98
C PHE A 408 10.05 -3.82 1.12
N THR A 409 9.43 -4.97 1.36
CA THR A 409 7.98 -5.03 1.62
C THR A 409 7.56 -4.32 2.93
N PRO A 410 8.30 -4.38 4.05
CA PRO A 410 8.09 -3.52 5.22
C PRO A 410 8.04 -2.02 4.92
N ILE A 411 8.97 -1.52 4.12
CA ILE A 411 9.02 -0.10 3.69
C ILE A 411 7.80 0.23 2.82
N PHE A 412 7.41 -0.68 1.93
CA PHE A 412 6.18 -0.55 1.15
C PHE A 412 4.93 -0.52 2.06
N ALA A 413 4.83 -1.40 3.07
CA ALA A 413 3.72 -1.41 4.02
C ALA A 413 3.63 -0.10 4.82
N LEU A 414 4.79 0.45 5.23
CA LEU A 414 4.87 1.76 5.88
C LEU A 414 4.22 2.83 5.00
N ALA A 415 4.66 2.96 3.77
CA ALA A 415 4.16 3.95 2.82
C ALA A 415 2.66 3.76 2.54
N ARG A 416 2.20 2.54 2.30
CA ARG A 416 0.82 2.20 1.95
C ARG A 416 -0.16 2.36 3.09
N THR A 417 0.31 2.47 4.32
CA THR A 417 -0.55 2.58 5.51
C THR A 417 -1.52 3.74 5.41
N VAL A 418 -1.12 4.90 4.90
CA VAL A 418 -2.03 6.05 4.73
C VAL A 418 -3.14 5.75 3.72
N GLY A 419 -2.83 5.09 2.62
CA GLY A 419 -3.82 4.66 1.62
C GLY A 419 -4.84 3.71 2.23
N TRP A 420 -4.39 2.69 2.95
CA TRP A 420 -5.28 1.77 3.65
C TRP A 420 -6.20 2.47 4.65
N ILE A 421 -5.66 3.42 5.42
CA ILE A 421 -6.44 4.19 6.41
C ILE A 421 -7.47 5.08 5.71
N SER A 422 -7.09 5.75 4.62
CA SER A 422 -8.00 6.60 3.85
C SER A 422 -9.16 5.79 3.25
N GLN A 423 -8.85 4.62 2.68
CA GLN A 423 -9.83 3.68 2.16
C GLN A 423 -10.75 3.12 3.25
N TRP A 424 -10.21 2.83 4.43
CA TRP A 424 -10.97 2.42 5.60
C TRP A 424 -11.91 3.52 6.10
N LYS A 425 -11.44 4.78 6.23
CA LYS A 425 -12.27 5.93 6.63
C LYS A 425 -13.40 6.20 5.63
N GLU A 426 -13.09 6.16 4.34
CA GLU A 426 -14.08 6.36 3.28
C GLU A 426 -15.18 5.30 3.34
N GLN A 427 -14.82 4.02 3.48
CA GLN A 427 -15.79 2.92 3.60
C GLN A 427 -16.73 3.10 4.80
N LEU A 428 -16.22 3.50 5.97
CA LEU A 428 -17.05 3.72 7.17
C LEU A 428 -18.01 4.90 7.01
N SER A 429 -17.73 5.80 6.09
CA SER A 429 -18.58 6.96 5.78
C SER A 429 -19.59 6.69 4.66
N ASP A 430 -19.49 5.54 3.98
CA ASP A 430 -20.37 5.15 2.88
C ASP A 430 -21.70 4.59 3.41
N PRO A 431 -22.86 5.24 3.14
CA PRO A 431 -24.17 4.73 3.55
C PRO A 431 -24.54 3.40 2.87
N ALA A 432 -23.91 3.08 1.73
CA ALA A 432 -24.10 1.81 1.02
C ALA A 432 -23.25 0.67 1.57
N HIS A 433 -22.39 0.97 2.54
CA HIS A 433 -21.50 -0.02 3.19
C HIS A 433 -22.29 -1.24 3.70
N ARG A 434 -21.80 -2.43 3.41
CA ARG A 434 -22.33 -3.72 3.87
C ARG A 434 -21.18 -4.67 4.17
N ILE A 435 -21.44 -5.64 5.05
CA ILE A 435 -20.48 -6.71 5.30
C ILE A 435 -20.18 -7.47 4.01
N GLY A 436 -18.89 -7.60 3.69
CA GLY A 436 -18.42 -8.33 2.52
C GLY A 436 -18.62 -9.84 2.69
N ARG A 437 -19.53 -10.42 1.89
CA ARG A 437 -19.78 -11.87 1.85
C ARG A 437 -19.98 -12.30 0.40
N PRO A 438 -18.89 -12.58 -0.32
CA PRO A 438 -18.98 -13.05 -1.70
C PRO A 438 -19.74 -14.39 -1.80
N ARG A 439 -20.34 -14.62 -2.96
CA ARG A 439 -20.97 -15.90 -3.29
C ARG A 439 -19.94 -16.86 -3.86
N GLN A 440 -20.29 -18.16 -3.84
CA GLN A 440 -19.46 -19.20 -4.46
C GLN A 440 -20.29 -20.05 -5.44
N LEU A 441 -19.64 -20.53 -6.49
CA LEU A 441 -20.13 -21.61 -7.33
C LEU A 441 -19.74 -22.92 -6.66
N TYR A 442 -20.70 -23.56 -6.01
CA TYR A 442 -20.46 -24.85 -5.35
C TYR A 442 -20.35 -25.98 -6.37
N LYS A 443 -19.26 -26.72 -6.33
CA LYS A 443 -18.96 -27.88 -7.18
C LYS A 443 -18.67 -29.15 -6.39
N GLY A 444 -18.99 -29.15 -5.09
CA GLY A 444 -18.83 -30.34 -4.25
C GLY A 444 -19.98 -31.33 -4.42
N GLU A 445 -19.95 -32.36 -3.59
CA GLU A 445 -20.99 -33.40 -3.56
C GLU A 445 -22.34 -32.80 -3.13
N THR A 446 -23.41 -33.44 -3.62
CA THR A 446 -24.78 -33.16 -3.17
C THR A 446 -25.00 -33.67 -1.74
N PHE A 447 -26.25 -33.65 -1.26
CA PHE A 447 -26.58 -34.14 0.07
C PHE A 447 -26.09 -35.59 0.25
N ARG A 448 -25.41 -35.83 1.37
CA ARG A 448 -24.94 -37.16 1.80
C ARG A 448 -25.32 -37.35 3.25
N ASP A 449 -25.89 -38.50 3.58
CA ASP A 449 -26.14 -38.89 4.95
C ASP A 449 -24.81 -39.16 5.67
N TYR A 450 -24.79 -38.84 6.95
CA TYR A 450 -23.67 -39.21 7.80
C TYR A 450 -23.61 -40.74 7.95
N VAL A 451 -22.43 -41.30 7.78
CA VAL A 451 -22.13 -42.70 8.00
C VAL A 451 -21.22 -42.83 9.22
N GLU A 452 -21.58 -43.70 10.17
CA GLU A 452 -20.74 -43.96 11.34
C GLU A 452 -19.36 -44.47 10.94
N VAL A 453 -18.32 -44.16 11.77
CA VAL A 453 -16.92 -44.46 11.44
C VAL A 453 -16.71 -45.94 11.13
N GLU A 454 -17.41 -46.82 11.87
CA GLU A 454 -17.34 -48.25 11.72
C GLU A 454 -17.94 -48.77 10.40
N ASN A 455 -18.70 -47.95 9.68
CA ASN A 455 -19.43 -48.29 8.46
C ASN A 455 -18.93 -47.54 7.22
N ARG A 456 -17.82 -46.82 7.30
CA ARG A 456 -17.24 -46.05 6.19
C ARG A 456 -16.38 -46.88 5.27
#